data_ef0b0390cd549d9e05fc139088264639
#
_entry.id   ef0b0390cd549d9e05fc139088264639
#
_cell.length_a   1.000
_cell.length_b   1.000
_cell.length_c   1.000
_cell.angle_alpha   90.00
_cell.angle_beta   90.00
_cell.angle_gamma   90.00
#
_symmetry.space_group_name_H-M   'P 1'
#
loop_
_entity.id
_entity.type
_entity.pdbx_description
1 polymer ?
#
loop_
_entity_poly.entity_id
_entity_poly.type
_entity_poly.pdbx_seq_one_letter_code
_entity_poly.pdbx_strand_id
1 'polypeptide(L)'
;MEKRTLTYVGLALLVWAISGTIVAGYYFDQYNTYRNEYENLASEMKSILLANILVSYGNGTKIWYNNTAFPLGSTAFKAMLAIADVKYTESELGIFVTSINGVVGNTTHFWLYWGWDAENSEWILPDYSASQYILHRGDTIAWTYEREYPPPPPT
;
A
#
# COMPACT_ATOMS: atom_id res chain seq x y z
N MET A 1 -28.31 -68.70 -8.19
CA MET A 1 -27.03 -67.99 -7.97
C MET A 1 -26.96 -66.63 -8.67
N GLU A 2 -27.47 -66.47 -9.87
CA GLU A 2 -27.38 -65.21 -10.67
C GLU A 2 -28.00 -63.94 -10.01
N LYS A 3 -29.21 -64.07 -9.43
CA LYS A 3 -29.90 -62.91 -8.85
C LYS A 3 -29.14 -62.26 -7.67
N ARG A 4 -28.50 -63.05 -6.83
CA ARG A 4 -27.70 -62.57 -5.67
C ARG A 4 -26.43 -61.84 -6.12
N THR A 5 -25.77 -62.36 -7.15
CA THR A 5 -24.55 -61.75 -7.72
C THR A 5 -24.88 -60.36 -8.34
N LEU A 6 -26.02 -60.27 -9.05
CA LEU A 6 -26.46 -59.00 -9.64
C LEU A 6 -26.78 -57.92 -8.55
N THR A 7 -27.36 -58.38 -7.43
CA THR A 7 -27.64 -57.48 -6.28
C THR A 7 -26.35 -56.95 -5.65
N TYR A 8 -25.34 -57.78 -5.44
CA TYR A 8 -24.05 -57.36 -4.88
C TYR A 8 -23.29 -56.41 -5.82
N VAL A 9 -23.31 -56.66 -7.13
CA VAL A 9 -22.72 -55.77 -8.12
C VAL A 9 -23.42 -54.40 -8.11
N GLY A 10 -24.75 -54.36 -8.06
CA GLY A 10 -25.52 -53.14 -7.96
C GLY A 10 -25.18 -52.34 -6.71
N LEU A 11 -25.08 -52.98 -5.54
CA LEU A 11 -24.70 -52.35 -4.29
C LEU A 11 -23.27 -51.77 -4.35
N ALA A 12 -22.33 -52.55 -4.91
CA ALA A 12 -20.94 -52.09 -5.06
C ALA A 12 -20.83 -50.82 -5.95
N LEU A 13 -21.57 -50.80 -7.07
CA LEU A 13 -21.64 -49.63 -7.94
C LEU A 13 -22.26 -48.44 -7.26
N LEU A 14 -23.29 -48.63 -6.43
CA LEU A 14 -23.96 -47.58 -5.69
C LEU A 14 -23.04 -46.96 -4.62
N VAL A 15 -22.29 -47.78 -3.89
CA VAL A 15 -21.27 -47.33 -2.92
C VAL A 15 -20.17 -46.58 -3.63
N TRP A 16 -19.70 -47.07 -4.78
CA TRP A 16 -18.68 -46.38 -5.55
C TRP A 16 -19.15 -45.02 -6.09
N ALA A 17 -20.38 -44.94 -6.59
CA ALA A 17 -20.98 -43.68 -7.05
C ALA A 17 -21.13 -42.65 -5.90
N ILE A 18 -21.61 -43.09 -4.72
CA ILE A 18 -21.73 -42.23 -3.53
C ILE A 18 -20.35 -41.74 -3.09
N SER A 19 -19.37 -42.61 -3.01
CA SER A 19 -17.99 -42.25 -2.63
C SER A 19 -17.39 -41.25 -3.62
N GLY A 20 -17.61 -41.45 -4.91
CA GLY A 20 -17.16 -40.53 -5.96
C GLY A 20 -17.80 -39.14 -5.84
N THR A 21 -19.08 -39.06 -5.56
CA THR A 21 -19.77 -37.78 -5.36
C THR A 21 -19.30 -37.03 -4.12
N ILE A 22 -19.04 -37.74 -3.01
CA ILE A 22 -18.48 -37.13 -1.79
C ILE A 22 -17.09 -36.55 -2.05
N VAL A 23 -16.22 -37.32 -2.71
CA VAL A 23 -14.87 -36.88 -3.06
C VAL A 23 -14.92 -35.69 -4.02
N ALA A 24 -15.76 -35.75 -5.05
CA ALA A 24 -15.94 -34.66 -5.98
C ALA A 24 -16.46 -33.38 -5.28
N GLY A 25 -17.44 -33.53 -4.36
CA GLY A 25 -17.95 -32.42 -3.56
C GLY A 25 -16.86 -31.80 -2.68
N TYR A 26 -16.03 -32.63 -2.04
CA TYR A 26 -14.92 -32.13 -1.22
C TYR A 26 -13.89 -31.31 -2.05
N TYR A 27 -13.48 -31.84 -3.20
CA TYR A 27 -12.54 -31.12 -4.07
C TYR A 27 -13.16 -29.87 -4.68
N PHE A 28 -14.45 -29.89 -4.99
CA PHE A 28 -15.15 -28.72 -5.50
C PHE A 28 -15.22 -27.59 -4.43
N ASP A 29 -15.50 -27.95 -3.18
CA ASP A 29 -15.53 -26.99 -2.07
C ASP A 29 -14.13 -26.41 -1.81
N GLN A 30 -13.10 -27.25 -1.79
CA GLN A 30 -11.71 -26.80 -1.66
C GLN A 30 -11.30 -25.87 -2.80
N TYR A 31 -11.64 -26.21 -4.03
CA TYR A 31 -11.35 -25.38 -5.21
C TYR A 31 -12.02 -23.98 -5.08
N ASN A 32 -13.28 -23.94 -4.67
CA ASN A 32 -13.99 -22.66 -4.48
C ASN A 32 -13.38 -21.83 -3.35
N THR A 33 -12.93 -22.47 -2.26
CA THR A 33 -12.25 -21.80 -1.16
C THR A 33 -10.96 -21.16 -1.64
N TYR A 34 -10.07 -21.88 -2.30
CA TYR A 34 -8.82 -21.35 -2.86
C TYR A 34 -9.06 -20.25 -3.89
N ARG A 35 -10.06 -20.42 -4.73
CA ARG A 35 -10.44 -19.41 -5.71
C ARG A 35 -10.87 -18.10 -5.05
N ASN A 36 -11.72 -18.17 -4.03
CA ASN A 36 -12.19 -17.02 -3.29
C ASN A 36 -11.04 -16.32 -2.55
N GLU A 37 -10.15 -17.08 -1.91
CA GLU A 37 -8.96 -16.54 -1.27
C GLU A 37 -8.06 -15.81 -2.29
N TYR A 38 -7.84 -16.41 -3.45
CA TYR A 38 -7.04 -15.80 -4.51
C TYR A 38 -7.68 -14.50 -5.04
N GLU A 39 -8.99 -14.51 -5.30
CA GLU A 39 -9.73 -13.32 -5.77
C GLU A 39 -9.70 -12.20 -4.71
N ASN A 40 -9.82 -12.53 -3.42
CA ASN A 40 -9.71 -11.58 -2.33
C ASN A 40 -8.30 -10.96 -2.25
N LEU A 41 -7.26 -11.78 -2.25
CA LEU A 41 -5.87 -11.31 -2.26
C LEU A 41 -5.57 -10.44 -3.49
N ALA A 42 -6.04 -10.84 -4.66
CA ALA A 42 -5.88 -10.06 -5.88
C ALA A 42 -6.59 -8.70 -5.81
N SER A 43 -7.76 -8.64 -5.16
CA SER A 43 -8.50 -7.39 -4.95
C SER A 43 -7.81 -6.47 -3.95
N GLU A 44 -7.27 -7.03 -2.85
CA GLU A 44 -6.49 -6.28 -1.87
C GLU A 44 -5.22 -5.68 -2.50
N MET A 45 -4.48 -6.47 -3.28
CA MET A 45 -3.30 -5.98 -4.00
C MET A 45 -3.62 -4.86 -5.01
N LYS A 46 -4.82 -4.85 -5.58
CA LYS A 46 -5.27 -3.77 -6.47
C LYS A 46 -5.64 -2.50 -5.71
N SER A 47 -5.97 -2.60 -4.43
CA SER A 47 -6.38 -1.47 -3.59
C SER A 47 -5.22 -0.71 -2.95
N ILE A 48 -3.99 -1.20 -3.10
CA ILE A 48 -2.78 -0.57 -2.57
C ILE A 48 -1.85 -0.10 -3.69
N LEU A 49 -1.06 0.91 -3.37
CA LEU A 49 0.10 1.35 -4.13
C LEU A 49 1.37 1.21 -3.27
N LEU A 50 2.51 1.08 -3.92
CA LEU A 50 3.82 1.13 -3.27
C LEU A 50 4.50 2.45 -3.63
N ALA A 51 5.04 3.14 -2.63
CA ALA A 51 5.82 4.36 -2.82
C ALA A 51 7.04 4.38 -1.90
N ASN A 52 8.00 5.25 -2.21
CA ASN A 52 9.18 5.48 -1.41
C ASN A 52 9.09 6.85 -0.76
N ILE A 53 9.41 6.95 0.52
CA ILE A 53 9.40 8.21 1.25
C ILE A 53 10.75 8.40 1.95
N LEU A 54 11.40 9.52 1.65
CA LEU A 54 12.57 9.99 2.37
C LEU A 54 12.14 11.03 3.42
N VAL A 55 12.66 10.90 4.64
CA VAL A 55 12.56 11.95 5.66
C VAL A 55 13.97 12.40 6.01
N SER A 56 14.30 13.67 5.73
CA SER A 56 15.60 14.29 6.03
C SER A 56 15.44 15.37 7.10
N TYR A 57 16.14 15.19 8.21
CA TYR A 57 15.97 16.03 9.40
C TYR A 57 16.88 17.27 9.43
N GLY A 58 17.61 17.57 8.34
CA GLY A 58 18.47 18.74 8.26
C GLY A 58 19.78 18.67 9.08
N ASN A 59 19.93 17.64 9.91
CA ASN A 59 21.09 17.38 10.76
C ASN A 59 22.00 16.26 10.21
N GLY A 60 21.77 15.83 8.97
CA GLY A 60 22.42 14.69 8.34
C GLY A 60 21.71 13.36 8.54
N THR A 61 20.69 13.30 9.43
CA THR A 61 19.87 12.09 9.60
C THR A 61 18.85 11.99 8.48
N LYS A 62 18.83 10.84 7.81
CA LYS A 62 17.88 10.51 6.75
C LYS A 62 17.28 9.14 7.01
N ILE A 63 15.97 9.03 6.86
CA ILE A 63 15.24 7.77 7.01
C ILE A 63 14.48 7.50 5.72
N TRP A 64 14.72 6.34 5.12
CA TRP A 64 14.01 5.87 3.95
C TRP A 64 12.94 4.84 4.34
N TYR A 65 11.75 5.06 3.86
CA TYR A 65 10.63 4.12 3.87
C TYR A 65 10.42 3.61 2.44
N ASN A 66 11.16 2.57 2.07
CA ASN A 66 11.14 2.04 0.70
C ASN A 66 10.01 1.04 0.50
N ASN A 67 9.38 1.06 -0.68
CA ASN A 67 8.31 0.15 -1.08
C ASN A 67 7.20 0.02 -0.01
N THR A 68 6.88 1.13 0.63
CA THR A 68 5.84 1.15 1.66
C THR A 68 4.46 1.15 1.01
N ALA A 69 3.58 0.29 1.52
CA ALA A 69 2.23 0.12 1.01
C ALA A 69 1.30 1.19 1.57
N PHE A 70 0.56 1.85 0.68
CA PHE A 70 -0.46 2.83 1.01
C PHE A 70 -1.77 2.50 0.29
N PRO A 71 -2.94 2.84 0.86
CA PRO A 71 -4.20 2.75 0.15
C PRO A 71 -4.19 3.56 -1.15
N LEU A 72 -4.82 3.05 -2.20
CA LEU A 72 -5.01 3.80 -3.45
C LEU A 72 -5.76 5.11 -3.17
N GLY A 73 -5.29 6.21 -3.78
CA GLY A 73 -5.82 7.54 -3.52
C GLY A 73 -5.25 8.23 -2.27
N SER A 74 -4.24 7.61 -1.62
CA SER A 74 -3.49 8.30 -0.57
C SER A 74 -2.75 9.50 -1.14
N THR A 75 -2.78 10.62 -0.41
CA THR A 75 -1.98 11.79 -0.74
C THR A 75 -0.59 11.70 -0.09
N ALA A 76 0.37 12.49 -0.56
CA ALA A 76 1.70 12.60 0.06
C ALA A 76 1.60 12.92 1.56
N PHE A 77 0.65 13.76 1.95
CA PHE A 77 0.39 14.06 3.35
C PHE A 77 -0.16 12.86 4.12
N LYS A 78 -1.17 12.15 3.59
CA LYS A 78 -1.74 10.95 4.23
C LYS A 78 -0.71 9.83 4.37
N ALA A 79 0.15 9.68 3.38
CA ALA A 79 1.24 8.72 3.44
C ALA A 79 2.23 9.05 4.57
N MET A 80 2.54 10.34 4.77
CA MET A 80 3.38 10.78 5.87
C MET A 80 2.75 10.52 7.24
N LEU A 81 1.44 10.79 7.39
CA LEU A 81 0.69 10.45 8.61
C LEU A 81 0.71 8.96 8.95
N ALA A 82 0.80 8.09 7.94
CA ALA A 82 0.81 6.64 8.15
C ALA A 82 2.16 6.11 8.69
N ILE A 83 3.26 6.85 8.48
CA ILE A 83 4.62 6.38 8.82
C ILE A 83 5.32 7.17 9.91
N ALA A 84 4.77 8.33 10.32
CA ALA A 84 5.42 9.23 11.27
C ALA A 84 4.40 9.94 12.17
N ASP A 85 4.88 10.43 13.32
CA ASP A 85 4.12 11.39 14.14
C ASP A 85 4.21 12.78 13.50
N VAL A 86 3.10 13.27 12.97
CA VAL A 86 3.02 14.53 12.23
C VAL A 86 2.07 15.51 12.90
N LYS A 87 2.55 16.72 13.15
CA LYS A 87 1.71 17.87 13.53
C LYS A 87 1.62 18.83 12.36
N TYR A 88 0.46 19.43 12.17
CA TYR A 88 0.17 20.29 11.02
C TYR A 88 -0.87 21.34 11.36
N THR A 89 -0.98 22.34 10.50
CA THR A 89 -2.06 23.33 10.49
C THR A 89 -2.77 23.30 9.14
N GLU A 90 -4.06 23.59 9.16
CA GLU A 90 -4.87 23.69 7.94
C GLU A 90 -5.08 25.16 7.58
N SER A 91 -5.07 25.46 6.29
CA SER A 91 -5.36 26.76 5.74
C SER A 91 -6.12 26.64 4.41
N GLU A 92 -6.57 27.74 3.85
CA GLU A 92 -7.17 27.77 2.51
C GLU A 92 -6.20 27.30 1.41
N LEU A 93 -4.90 27.40 1.64
CA LEU A 93 -3.85 26.94 0.72
C LEU A 93 -3.52 25.44 0.89
N GLY A 94 -4.15 24.77 1.85
CA GLY A 94 -3.95 23.36 2.16
C GLY A 94 -3.26 23.13 3.51
N ILE A 95 -2.61 21.98 3.65
CA ILE A 95 -1.95 21.55 4.87
C ILE A 95 -0.51 22.09 4.92
N PHE A 96 -0.15 22.64 6.08
CA PHE A 96 1.23 23.00 6.42
C PHE A 96 1.73 22.13 7.57
N VAL A 97 2.76 21.31 7.31
CA VAL A 97 3.36 20.42 8.32
C VAL A 97 4.25 21.25 9.26
N THR A 98 3.96 21.18 10.55
CA THR A 98 4.65 21.94 11.59
C THR A 98 5.65 21.08 12.38
N SER A 99 5.49 19.74 12.40
CA SER A 99 6.41 18.83 13.08
C SER A 99 6.36 17.46 12.46
N ILE A 100 7.51 16.79 12.37
CA ILE A 100 7.64 15.36 12.03
C ILE A 100 8.52 14.72 13.10
N ASN A 101 7.99 13.65 13.74
CA ASN A 101 8.69 12.88 14.80
C ASN A 101 9.31 13.77 15.89
N GLY A 102 8.57 14.82 16.30
CA GLY A 102 9.01 15.73 17.36
C GLY A 102 9.97 16.85 16.89
N VAL A 103 10.43 16.84 15.64
CA VAL A 103 11.23 17.95 15.10
C VAL A 103 10.28 19.05 14.63
N VAL A 104 10.20 20.11 15.41
CA VAL A 104 9.25 21.21 15.21
C VAL A 104 9.86 22.31 14.37
N GLY A 105 9.11 22.73 13.33
CA GLY A 105 9.43 23.93 12.56
C GLY A 105 9.38 25.19 13.40
N ASN A 106 10.11 26.21 12.98
CA ASN A 106 10.15 27.51 13.64
C ASN A 106 10.20 28.64 12.60
N THR A 107 10.52 29.85 12.99
CA THR A 107 10.60 31.01 12.09
C THR A 107 11.71 30.94 11.05
N THR A 108 12.67 30.06 11.23
CA THR A 108 13.85 29.92 10.33
C THR A 108 13.96 28.53 9.71
N HIS A 109 13.26 27.54 10.24
CA HIS A 109 13.32 26.15 9.72
C HIS A 109 11.91 25.60 9.60
N PHE A 110 11.63 24.94 8.50
CA PHE A 110 10.31 24.42 8.14
C PHE A 110 10.40 23.12 7.37
N TRP A 111 9.30 22.37 7.39
CA TRP A 111 9.16 21.13 6.64
C TRP A 111 8.63 21.42 5.25
N LEU A 112 9.33 20.87 4.24
CA LEU A 112 8.92 20.90 2.83
C LEU A 112 8.80 19.49 2.29
N TYR A 113 7.92 19.29 1.30
CA TYR A 113 7.88 18.03 0.58
C TYR A 113 8.32 18.22 -0.87
N TRP A 114 8.90 17.16 -1.43
CA TRP A 114 9.45 17.10 -2.77
C TRP A 114 8.91 15.89 -3.49
N GLY A 115 8.69 16.00 -4.80
CA GLY A 115 8.46 14.89 -5.71
C GLY A 115 9.73 14.55 -6.49
N TRP A 116 9.98 13.27 -6.71
CA TRP A 116 11.03 12.83 -7.60
C TRP A 116 10.52 12.74 -9.03
N ASP A 117 11.11 13.50 -9.94
CA ASP A 117 10.88 13.34 -11.37
C ASP A 117 11.86 12.30 -11.94
N ALA A 118 11.33 11.13 -12.27
CA ALA A 118 12.13 10.03 -12.79
C ALA A 118 12.60 10.25 -14.23
N GLU A 119 11.89 11.07 -15.00
CA GLU A 119 12.27 11.37 -16.41
C GLU A 119 13.48 12.27 -16.46
N ASN A 120 13.51 13.31 -15.62
CA ASN A 120 14.63 14.27 -15.57
C ASN A 120 15.65 13.92 -14.48
N SER A 121 15.39 12.91 -13.66
CA SER A 121 16.25 12.49 -12.54
C SER A 121 16.56 13.64 -11.56
N GLU A 122 15.54 14.40 -11.19
CA GLU A 122 15.65 15.53 -10.28
C GLU A 122 14.53 15.61 -9.26
N TRP A 123 14.78 16.27 -8.13
CA TRP A 123 13.78 16.61 -7.14
C TRP A 123 13.07 17.90 -7.52
N ILE A 124 11.75 17.86 -7.53
CA ILE A 124 10.89 19.01 -7.80
C ILE A 124 10.22 19.44 -6.50
N LEU A 125 10.30 20.73 -6.19
CA LEU A 125 9.53 21.36 -5.14
C LEU A 125 8.16 21.75 -5.71
N PRO A 126 7.07 21.05 -5.34
CA PRO A 126 5.75 21.37 -5.85
C PRO A 126 5.25 22.73 -5.36
N ASP A 127 4.45 23.38 -6.19
CA ASP A 127 3.78 24.65 -5.88
C ASP A 127 2.39 24.48 -5.24
N TYR A 128 2.03 23.25 -4.89
CA TYR A 128 0.77 22.85 -4.25
C TYR A 128 1.02 22.01 -2.98
N SER A 129 0.01 21.97 -2.12
CA SER A 129 0.10 21.28 -0.84
C SER A 129 0.24 19.74 -1.01
N ALA A 130 0.99 19.11 -0.11
CA ALA A 130 1.11 17.65 -0.03
C ALA A 130 -0.24 16.94 0.18
N SER A 131 -1.25 17.64 0.65
CA SER A 131 -2.63 17.13 0.76
C SER A 131 -3.36 17.05 -0.58
N GLN A 132 -2.86 17.70 -1.61
CA GLN A 132 -3.42 17.72 -2.96
C GLN A 132 -2.73 16.73 -3.90
N TYR A 133 -1.50 16.34 -3.60
CA TYR A 133 -0.75 15.37 -4.41
C TYR A 133 -1.20 13.94 -4.11
N ILE A 134 -1.91 13.32 -5.04
CA ILE A 134 -2.30 11.90 -4.96
C ILE A 134 -1.11 11.05 -5.40
N LEU A 135 -0.70 10.13 -4.54
CA LEU A 135 0.41 9.21 -4.83
C LEU A 135 0.04 8.21 -5.94
N HIS A 136 1.01 7.92 -6.78
CA HIS A 136 0.97 6.87 -7.79
C HIS A 136 1.91 5.73 -7.43
N ARG A 137 1.71 4.58 -8.08
CA ARG A 137 2.59 3.43 -7.86
C ARG A 137 4.02 3.72 -8.33
N GLY A 138 4.97 3.54 -7.43
CA GLY A 138 6.39 3.77 -7.69
C GLY A 138 6.87 5.18 -7.42
N ASP A 139 5.98 6.09 -6.99
CA ASP A 139 6.37 7.44 -6.62
C ASP A 139 7.48 7.43 -5.56
N THR A 140 8.35 8.40 -5.66
CA THR A 140 9.34 8.71 -4.64
C THR A 140 9.16 10.16 -4.22
N ILE A 141 8.91 10.38 -2.93
CA ILE A 141 8.76 11.72 -2.34
C ILE A 141 9.75 11.89 -1.19
N ALA A 142 10.10 13.13 -0.90
CA ALA A 142 10.92 13.47 0.25
C ALA A 142 10.26 14.54 1.12
N TRP A 143 10.48 14.40 2.43
CA TRP A 143 10.17 15.44 3.40
C TRP A 143 11.48 15.91 4.00
N THR A 144 11.76 17.22 3.86
CA THR A 144 13.03 17.80 4.31
C THR A 144 12.80 18.94 5.29
N TYR A 145 13.66 19.01 6.30
CA TYR A 145 13.68 20.09 7.28
C TYR A 145 14.69 21.14 6.82
N GLU A 146 14.20 22.27 6.32
CA GLU A 146 14.98 23.24 5.58
C GLU A 146 15.03 24.59 6.27
N ARG A 147 16.15 25.30 6.05
CA ARG A 147 16.39 26.66 6.57
C ARG A 147 16.14 27.76 5.52
N GLU A 148 16.37 27.46 4.27
CA GLU A 148 16.37 28.44 3.19
C GLU A 148 15.18 28.23 2.25
N TYR A 149 14.74 29.28 1.59
CA TYR A 149 13.75 29.17 0.52
C TYR A 149 14.17 30.01 -0.69
N PRO A 150 14.24 29.49 -1.93
CA PRO A 150 14.07 28.06 -2.23
C PRO A 150 15.19 27.22 -1.62
N PRO A 151 14.86 26.04 -1.07
CA PRO A 151 15.84 25.16 -0.46
C PRO A 151 16.67 24.43 -1.54
N PRO A 152 17.86 23.91 -1.20
CA PRO A 152 18.55 22.98 -2.07
C PRO A 152 17.78 21.67 -2.17
N PRO A 153 17.83 20.98 -3.33
CA PRO A 153 17.15 19.70 -3.48
C PRO A 153 17.72 18.65 -2.50
N PRO A 154 16.89 17.67 -2.09
CA PRO A 154 17.36 16.55 -1.29
C PRO A 154 18.53 15.80 -1.98
N THR A 155 19.59 15.52 -1.25
CA THR A 155 20.78 14.81 -1.75
C THR A 155 20.83 13.36 -1.26
#